data_2755ca7b9e37df42879c1bb8661db7ae
#
_entry.id   2755ca7b9e37df42879c1bb8661db7ae
#
_cell.length_a   1.000
_cell.length_b   1.000
_cell.length_c   1.000
_cell.angle_alpha   90.00
_cell.angle_beta   90.00
_cell.angle_gamma   90.00
#
_symmetry.space_group_name_H-M   'P 1'
#
loop_
_entity.id
_entity.type
_entity.pdbx_description
1 polymer ?
#
loop_
_entity_poly.entity_id
_entity_poly.type
_entity_poly.pdbx_seq_one_letter_code
_entity_poly.pdbx_strand_id
1 'polypeptide(L)'
;DEAAFGSTTLCGLLLKEIAQAHITTSEYRDFQDSFNSVFNNPNSELRQKIAVVEQKVQHIFTEQFGQAHIHFRFDELKIDSFFKSASIFIDDGVDIPMSEKGNGMQRSVALALLQVYAEELAHDEEQGQTKPFYLFIDEPELCLHPKGQTKLLEALLEISKTKQVFLTTHSPYFLVTPHLNNVGLFIFRKDGISNTVEDASLEKIFPWSPTWGEINFKAYKLPTVELHNELYGRLQDKNGKFSERDFEQWINAQGIQFSKHWTRVNSDGTVRQPYPVSLQTFIRNHIHHPENRQNTLYTEDELKQSIEEMIGLL
;
A
#
# COMPACT_ATOMS: atom_id res chain seq x y z
N ASP A 1 7.91 -13.46 2.53
CA ASP A 1 7.10 -14.67 2.36
C ASP A 1 5.77 -14.52 3.11
N GLU A 2 4.84 -13.77 2.50
CA GLU A 2 3.53 -13.41 3.10
C GLU A 2 2.62 -14.65 3.26
N ALA A 3 2.93 -15.72 2.54
CA ALA A 3 2.18 -16.98 2.56
C ALA A 3 2.68 -17.97 3.62
N ALA A 4 3.75 -17.66 4.35
CA ALA A 4 4.31 -18.56 5.32
C ALA A 4 3.66 -18.40 6.70
N PHE A 5 3.31 -19.51 7.34
CA PHE A 5 2.82 -19.55 8.71
C PHE A 5 3.99 -19.56 9.72
N GLY A 6 4.77 -18.48 9.74
CA GLY A 6 5.78 -18.28 10.77
C GLY A 6 5.18 -17.57 11.99
N SER A 7 5.81 -17.74 13.16
CA SER A 7 5.39 -17.06 14.40
C SER A 7 5.40 -15.52 14.32
N THR A 8 5.99 -14.97 13.27
CA THR A 8 6.11 -13.53 12.99
C THR A 8 5.33 -13.09 11.74
N THR A 9 4.71 -14.01 11.01
CA THR A 9 3.86 -13.68 9.86
C THR A 9 2.47 -13.29 10.32
N LEU A 10 1.77 -12.52 9.51
CA LEU A 10 0.40 -12.07 9.81
C LEU A 10 -0.55 -13.25 10.10
N CYS A 11 -0.53 -14.29 9.25
CA CYS A 11 -1.28 -15.52 9.48
C CYS A 11 -0.91 -16.21 10.77
N GLY A 12 0.38 -16.30 11.07
CA GLY A 12 0.86 -16.91 12.29
C GLY A 12 0.43 -16.16 13.54
N LEU A 13 0.43 -14.82 13.48
CA LEU A 13 -0.04 -13.96 14.58
C LEU A 13 -1.53 -14.12 14.82
N LEU A 14 -2.35 -14.06 13.75
CA LEU A 14 -3.80 -14.23 13.82
C LEU A 14 -4.18 -15.61 14.40
N LEU A 15 -3.61 -16.68 13.86
CA LEU A 15 -3.89 -18.02 14.32
C LEU A 15 -3.39 -18.26 15.75
N LYS A 16 -2.30 -17.64 16.15
CA LYS A 16 -1.80 -17.70 17.52
C LYS A 16 -2.77 -17.04 18.50
N GLU A 17 -3.35 -15.89 18.15
CA GLU A 17 -4.31 -15.19 18.98
C GLU A 17 -5.60 -16.00 19.14
N ILE A 18 -6.16 -16.50 18.04
CA ILE A 18 -7.31 -17.42 18.04
C ILE A 18 -7.01 -18.65 18.90
N ALA A 19 -5.84 -19.24 18.75
CA ALA A 19 -5.46 -20.43 19.47
C ALA A 19 -5.27 -20.19 20.98
N GLN A 20 -4.69 -19.04 21.36
CA GLN A 20 -4.52 -18.69 22.78
C GLN A 20 -5.85 -18.58 23.52
N ALA A 21 -6.89 -18.10 22.86
CA ALA A 21 -8.24 -18.07 23.43
C ALA A 21 -8.82 -19.48 23.68
N HIS A 22 -8.29 -20.51 22.98
CA HIS A 22 -8.83 -21.88 23.03
C HIS A 22 -7.96 -22.89 23.79
N ILE A 23 -6.78 -22.51 24.31
CA ILE A 23 -5.91 -23.43 25.08
C ILE A 23 -6.55 -23.93 26.40
N THR A 24 -7.61 -23.29 26.88
CA THR A 24 -8.34 -23.68 28.08
C THR A 24 -9.52 -24.60 27.81
N THR A 25 -9.81 -24.91 26.53
CA THR A 25 -10.94 -25.79 26.16
C THR A 25 -10.67 -27.26 26.54
N SER A 26 -11.77 -28.03 26.64
CA SER A 26 -11.69 -29.48 26.90
C SER A 26 -10.97 -30.20 25.77
N GLU A 27 -11.24 -29.83 24.53
CA GLU A 27 -10.64 -30.45 23.34
C GLU A 27 -9.12 -30.28 23.31
N TYR A 28 -8.61 -29.13 23.72
CA TYR A 28 -7.17 -28.93 23.80
C TYR A 28 -6.51 -29.76 24.95
N ARG A 29 -7.17 -29.88 26.09
CA ARG A 29 -6.73 -30.73 27.18
C ARG A 29 -6.70 -32.20 26.78
N ASP A 30 -7.76 -32.70 26.13
CA ASP A 30 -7.84 -34.05 25.61
C ASP A 30 -6.70 -34.37 24.64
N PHE A 31 -6.36 -33.38 23.80
CA PHE A 31 -5.22 -33.46 22.89
C PHE A 31 -3.89 -33.53 23.64
N GLN A 32 -3.68 -32.68 24.65
CA GLN A 32 -2.47 -32.74 25.50
C GLN A 32 -2.36 -34.08 26.24
N ASP A 33 -3.46 -34.57 26.79
CA ASP A 33 -3.49 -35.88 27.47
C ASP A 33 -3.18 -37.01 26.52
N SER A 34 -3.71 -36.93 25.28
CA SER A 34 -3.39 -37.89 24.22
C SER A 34 -1.90 -37.88 23.84
N PHE A 35 -1.34 -36.67 23.66
CA PHE A 35 0.10 -36.51 23.40
C PHE A 35 0.95 -37.12 24.54
N ASN A 36 0.63 -36.75 25.77
CA ASN A 36 1.34 -37.25 26.93
C ASN A 36 1.22 -38.79 27.09
N SER A 37 0.04 -39.34 26.77
CA SER A 37 -0.19 -40.77 26.81
C SER A 37 0.69 -41.56 25.83
N VAL A 38 0.99 -40.96 24.66
CA VAL A 38 1.80 -41.58 23.61
C VAL A 38 3.31 -41.38 23.85
N PHE A 39 3.74 -40.15 24.15
CA PHE A 39 5.16 -39.79 24.16
C PHE A 39 5.80 -39.84 25.53
N ASN A 40 5.06 -39.58 26.61
CA ASN A 40 5.61 -39.45 27.96
C ASN A 40 5.17 -40.56 28.91
N ASN A 41 4.10 -41.29 28.60
CA ASN A 41 3.66 -42.42 29.43
C ASN A 41 4.63 -43.60 29.30
N PRO A 42 5.25 -44.10 30.41
CA PRO A 42 6.18 -45.21 30.38
C PRO A 42 5.61 -46.52 29.80
N ASN A 43 4.31 -46.68 29.85
CA ASN A 43 3.62 -47.87 29.35
C ASN A 43 3.24 -47.78 27.86
N SER A 44 3.47 -46.65 27.18
CA SER A 44 3.20 -46.53 25.76
C SER A 44 4.24 -47.36 24.96
N GLU A 45 3.79 -47.95 23.88
CA GLU A 45 4.66 -48.75 23.00
C GLU A 45 5.80 -47.90 22.40
N LEU A 46 5.49 -46.67 22.01
CA LEU A 46 6.47 -45.72 21.47
C LEU A 46 7.53 -45.35 22.54
N ARG A 47 7.09 -45.02 23.75
CA ARG A 47 8.01 -44.67 24.85
C ARG A 47 8.92 -45.84 25.25
N GLN A 48 8.40 -47.05 25.22
CA GLN A 48 9.20 -48.26 25.48
C GLN A 48 10.29 -48.46 24.40
N LYS A 49 9.95 -48.24 23.12
CA LYS A 49 10.95 -48.31 22.03
C LYS A 49 12.03 -47.23 22.18
N ILE A 50 11.63 -46.01 22.58
CA ILE A 50 12.56 -44.91 22.85
C ILE A 50 13.48 -45.27 24.05
N ALA A 51 12.96 -45.88 25.13
CA ALA A 51 13.76 -46.32 26.27
C ALA A 51 14.86 -47.30 25.88
N VAL A 52 14.59 -48.19 24.92
CA VAL A 52 15.62 -49.10 24.40
C VAL A 52 16.76 -48.35 23.71
N VAL A 53 16.41 -47.26 22.96
CA VAL A 53 17.43 -46.41 22.34
C VAL A 53 18.22 -45.64 23.40
N GLU A 54 17.55 -45.08 24.41
CA GLU A 54 18.20 -44.40 25.55
C GLU A 54 19.23 -45.32 26.21
N GLN A 55 18.86 -46.57 26.49
CA GLN A 55 19.77 -47.54 27.09
C GLN A 55 21.01 -47.84 26.23
N LYS A 56 20.82 -47.95 24.90
CA LYS A 56 21.95 -48.15 23.98
C LYS A 56 22.88 -46.94 23.94
N VAL A 57 22.32 -45.74 23.86
CA VAL A 57 23.09 -44.48 23.88
C VAL A 57 23.82 -44.34 25.22
N GLN A 58 23.15 -44.63 26.32
CA GLN A 58 23.72 -44.64 27.67
C GLN A 58 24.92 -45.58 27.78
N HIS A 59 24.78 -46.79 27.26
CA HIS A 59 25.87 -47.81 27.30
C HIS A 59 27.10 -47.34 26.52
N ILE A 60 26.92 -46.92 25.27
CA ILE A 60 28.01 -46.41 24.42
C ILE A 60 28.68 -45.17 25.05
N PHE A 61 27.88 -44.26 25.59
CA PHE A 61 28.40 -43.06 26.23
C PHE A 61 29.24 -43.39 27.47
N THR A 62 28.75 -44.34 28.29
CA THR A 62 29.46 -44.76 29.51
C THR A 62 30.80 -45.41 29.19
N GLU A 63 30.88 -46.20 28.13
CA GLU A 63 32.15 -46.82 27.70
C GLU A 63 33.19 -45.82 27.21
N GLN A 64 32.76 -44.74 26.58
CA GLN A 64 33.67 -43.79 25.93
C GLN A 64 33.99 -42.56 26.79
N PHE A 65 33.04 -42.08 27.59
CA PHE A 65 33.11 -40.77 28.23
C PHE A 65 32.88 -40.79 29.75
N GLY A 66 32.49 -41.91 30.31
CA GLY A 66 32.22 -42.05 31.73
C GLY A 66 30.72 -42.07 32.07
N GLN A 67 30.39 -42.11 33.36
CA GLN A 67 29.02 -42.31 33.82
C GLN A 67 28.17 -41.01 33.61
N ALA A 68 27.03 -41.15 32.89
CA ALA A 68 26.00 -40.13 32.77
C ALA A 68 24.63 -40.82 32.68
N HIS A 69 23.56 -40.12 33.00
CA HIS A 69 22.20 -40.60 32.79
C HIS A 69 21.61 -39.85 31.58
N ILE A 70 21.26 -40.60 30.53
CA ILE A 70 20.75 -40.05 29.28
C ILE A 70 19.30 -40.47 29.09
N HIS A 71 18.41 -39.50 28.92
CA HIS A 71 17.00 -39.75 28.64
C HIS A 71 16.47 -38.70 27.70
N PHE A 72 15.52 -39.07 26.84
CA PHE A 72 14.77 -38.14 25.99
C PHE A 72 13.53 -37.64 26.74
N ARG A 73 13.33 -36.33 26.71
CA ARG A 73 12.14 -35.68 27.22
C ARG A 73 11.41 -35.04 26.09
N PHE A 74 10.12 -35.31 26.00
CA PHE A 74 9.23 -34.67 25.05
C PHE A 74 8.45 -33.59 25.79
N ASP A 75 8.79 -32.33 25.50
CA ASP A 75 8.06 -31.21 26.05
C ASP A 75 6.67 -31.12 25.41
N GLU A 76 5.72 -30.46 26.11
CA GLU A 76 4.39 -30.25 25.61
C GLU A 76 4.44 -29.55 24.25
N LEU A 77 3.58 -30.00 23.31
CA LEU A 77 3.47 -29.39 22.00
C LEU A 77 2.92 -27.97 22.15
N LYS A 78 3.74 -27.01 21.80
CA LYS A 78 3.27 -25.60 21.70
C LYS A 78 2.37 -25.46 20.47
N ILE A 79 1.26 -24.81 20.67
CA ILE A 79 0.25 -24.57 19.62
C ILE A 79 0.85 -23.93 18.36
N ASP A 80 1.83 -23.04 18.53
CA ASP A 80 2.59 -22.39 17.45
C ASP A 80 3.28 -23.39 16.50
N SER A 81 3.57 -24.61 16.98
CA SER A 81 4.22 -25.65 16.16
C SER A 81 3.31 -26.23 15.09
N PHE A 82 2.00 -26.25 15.33
CA PHE A 82 1.01 -26.74 14.38
C PHE A 82 0.81 -25.76 13.23
N PHE A 83 0.82 -24.47 13.52
CA PHE A 83 0.59 -23.46 12.49
C PHE A 83 1.73 -23.34 11.50
N LYS A 84 2.95 -23.77 11.86
CA LYS A 84 4.08 -23.81 10.92
C LYS A 84 3.87 -24.76 9.74
N SER A 85 3.01 -25.75 9.90
CA SER A 85 2.66 -26.72 8.86
C SER A 85 1.28 -26.45 8.22
N ALA A 86 0.58 -25.40 8.65
CA ALA A 86 -0.68 -25.01 8.03
C ALA A 86 -0.45 -24.40 6.64
N SER A 87 -1.41 -24.56 5.75
CA SER A 87 -1.39 -23.97 4.41
C SER A 87 -2.76 -23.42 4.08
N ILE A 88 -2.81 -22.27 3.47
CA ILE A 88 -4.07 -21.70 2.93
C ILE A 88 -4.28 -22.29 1.53
N PHE A 89 -5.44 -22.89 1.31
CA PHE A 89 -5.88 -23.31 -0.01
C PHE A 89 -6.92 -22.33 -0.53
N ILE A 90 -6.92 -22.10 -1.84
CA ILE A 90 -7.87 -21.21 -2.51
C ILE A 90 -8.49 -21.98 -3.67
N ASP A 91 -9.81 -22.11 -3.64
CA ASP A 91 -10.60 -22.66 -4.73
C ASP A 91 -11.29 -21.52 -5.49
N ASP A 92 -10.78 -21.22 -6.68
CA ASP A 92 -11.38 -20.30 -7.67
C ASP A 92 -11.78 -21.06 -8.97
N GLY A 93 -12.08 -22.35 -8.80
CA GLY A 93 -12.30 -23.34 -9.85
C GLY A 93 -11.23 -24.43 -9.86
N VAL A 94 -10.10 -24.20 -9.17
CA VAL A 94 -9.05 -25.20 -8.91
C VAL A 94 -8.54 -24.98 -7.49
N ASP A 95 -8.74 -26.00 -6.63
CA ASP A 95 -8.29 -25.98 -5.24
C ASP A 95 -6.78 -26.28 -5.16
N ILE A 96 -5.98 -25.25 -4.99
CA ILE A 96 -4.52 -25.35 -4.85
C ILE A 96 -4.00 -24.45 -3.72
N PRO A 97 -2.80 -24.72 -3.20
CA PRO A 97 -2.17 -23.87 -2.19
C PRO A 97 -2.06 -22.42 -2.65
N MET A 98 -2.26 -21.47 -1.74
CA MET A 98 -2.13 -20.03 -2.01
C MET A 98 -0.76 -19.67 -2.61
N SER A 99 0.31 -20.38 -2.23
CA SER A 99 1.66 -20.19 -2.77
C SER A 99 1.78 -20.47 -4.27
N GLU A 100 0.84 -21.23 -4.85
CA GLU A 100 0.79 -21.56 -6.28
C GLU A 100 -0.17 -20.64 -7.06
N LYS A 101 -0.92 -19.77 -6.39
CA LYS A 101 -1.77 -18.75 -7.03
C LYS A 101 -0.95 -17.55 -7.47
N GLY A 102 -1.51 -16.75 -8.37
CA GLY A 102 -0.88 -15.51 -8.82
C GLY A 102 -0.66 -14.49 -7.68
N ASN A 103 0.40 -13.70 -7.76
CA ASN A 103 0.80 -12.73 -6.72
C ASN A 103 -0.33 -11.78 -6.28
N GLY A 104 -1.19 -11.34 -7.21
CA GLY A 104 -2.34 -10.50 -6.87
C GLY A 104 -3.33 -11.16 -5.93
N MET A 105 -3.60 -12.47 -6.13
CA MET A 105 -4.49 -13.23 -5.26
C MET A 105 -3.86 -13.49 -3.89
N GLN A 106 -2.58 -13.87 -3.85
CA GLN A 106 -1.84 -14.02 -2.58
C GLN A 106 -1.91 -12.75 -1.74
N ARG A 107 -1.65 -11.58 -2.35
CA ARG A 107 -1.73 -10.29 -1.67
C ARG A 107 -3.15 -9.95 -1.22
N SER A 108 -4.16 -10.24 -2.04
CA SER A 108 -5.57 -9.99 -1.67
C SER A 108 -5.97 -10.80 -0.44
N VAL A 109 -5.52 -12.06 -0.33
CA VAL A 109 -5.76 -12.90 0.87
C VAL A 109 -5.00 -12.37 2.07
N ALA A 110 -3.73 -11.98 1.91
CA ALA A 110 -2.94 -11.38 2.99
C ALA A 110 -3.60 -10.11 3.55
N LEU A 111 -4.18 -9.29 2.68
CA LEU A 111 -4.90 -8.08 3.08
C LEU A 111 -6.23 -8.39 3.79
N ALA A 112 -6.98 -9.41 3.31
CA ALA A 112 -8.19 -9.85 4.00
C ALA A 112 -7.86 -10.37 5.41
N LEU A 113 -6.77 -11.11 5.57
CA LEU A 113 -6.29 -11.55 6.88
C LEU A 113 -5.85 -10.38 7.77
N LEU A 114 -5.25 -9.35 7.19
CA LEU A 114 -4.88 -8.14 7.92
C LEU A 114 -6.12 -7.41 8.44
N GLN A 115 -7.18 -7.32 7.64
CA GLN A 115 -8.45 -6.73 8.08
C GLN A 115 -9.06 -7.49 9.25
N VAL A 116 -9.17 -8.82 9.14
CA VAL A 116 -9.68 -9.67 10.22
C VAL A 116 -8.83 -9.51 11.48
N TYR A 117 -7.51 -9.52 11.35
CA TYR A 117 -6.62 -9.32 12.49
C TYR A 117 -6.80 -7.95 13.17
N ALA A 118 -6.99 -6.89 12.39
CA ALA A 118 -7.24 -5.56 12.92
C ALA A 118 -8.60 -5.45 13.61
N GLU A 119 -9.62 -6.14 13.11
CA GLU A 119 -10.95 -6.24 13.73
C GLU A 119 -10.88 -6.98 15.07
N GLU A 120 -10.22 -8.12 15.13
CA GLU A 120 -10.03 -8.89 16.39
C GLU A 120 -9.28 -8.07 17.45
N LEU A 121 -8.22 -7.36 17.07
CA LEU A 121 -7.51 -6.47 17.98
C LEU A 121 -8.38 -5.29 18.49
N ALA A 122 -9.35 -4.81 17.69
CA ALA A 122 -10.27 -3.78 18.12
C ALA A 122 -11.26 -4.30 19.18
N HIS A 123 -11.71 -5.55 19.05
CA HIS A 123 -12.56 -6.21 20.05
C HIS A 123 -11.84 -6.41 21.40
N ASP A 124 -10.56 -6.70 21.40
CA ASP A 124 -9.76 -6.82 22.63
C ASP A 124 -9.63 -5.47 23.36
N GLU A 125 -9.56 -4.36 22.63
CA GLU A 125 -9.54 -3.00 23.22
C GLU A 125 -10.85 -2.64 23.93
N GLU A 126 -12.00 -3.06 23.39
CA GLU A 126 -13.31 -2.88 24.06
C GLU A 126 -13.39 -3.65 25.37
N GLN A 127 -12.58 -4.71 25.53
CA GLN A 127 -12.45 -5.50 26.77
C GLN A 127 -11.38 -4.94 27.73
N GLY A 128 -10.78 -3.79 27.43
CA GLY A 128 -9.84 -3.08 28.31
C GLY A 128 -8.37 -3.52 28.21
N GLN A 129 -8.00 -4.27 27.19
CA GLN A 129 -6.60 -4.66 26.90
C GLN A 129 -6.04 -3.80 25.74
N THR A 130 -5.59 -2.60 26.04
CA THR A 130 -4.96 -1.72 25.05
C THR A 130 -3.50 -2.10 24.82
N LYS A 131 -3.18 -2.71 23.69
CA LYS A 131 -1.80 -2.80 23.19
C LYS A 131 -1.65 -1.82 22.02
N PRO A 132 -0.68 -0.88 22.06
CA PRO A 132 -0.43 -0.01 20.92
C PRO A 132 -0.03 -0.86 19.71
N PHE A 133 -0.72 -0.68 18.61
CA PHE A 133 -0.46 -1.38 17.37
C PHE A 133 -0.13 -0.37 16.27
N TYR A 134 1.05 -0.54 15.68
CA TYR A 134 1.53 0.25 14.54
C TYR A 134 1.69 -0.66 13.33
N LEU A 135 1.05 -0.31 12.23
CA LEU A 135 1.12 -1.04 10.98
C LEU A 135 2.01 -0.30 9.98
N PHE A 136 3.10 -0.93 9.56
CA PHE A 136 3.99 -0.40 8.52
C PHE A 136 3.91 -1.30 7.30
N ILE A 137 3.54 -0.74 6.16
CA ILE A 137 3.39 -1.48 4.91
C ILE A 137 4.16 -0.76 3.81
N ASP A 138 5.04 -1.48 3.13
CA ASP A 138 5.83 -0.97 2.01
C ASP A 138 5.19 -1.40 0.70
N GLU A 139 4.81 -0.41 -0.12
CA GLU A 139 4.18 -0.59 -1.44
C GLU A 139 3.08 -1.69 -1.48
N PRO A 140 2.02 -1.58 -0.67
CA PRO A 140 1.01 -2.64 -0.57
C PRO A 140 0.24 -2.88 -1.87
N GLU A 141 0.27 -1.93 -2.79
CA GLU A 141 -0.40 -1.99 -4.09
C GLU A 141 0.31 -2.83 -5.15
N LEU A 142 1.55 -3.22 -4.93
CA LEU A 142 2.31 -4.00 -5.92
C LEU A 142 1.55 -5.27 -6.35
N CYS A 143 1.49 -5.52 -7.66
CA CYS A 143 0.79 -6.64 -8.27
C CYS A 143 -0.74 -6.65 -8.12
N LEU A 144 -1.36 -5.60 -7.56
CA LEU A 144 -2.81 -5.47 -7.50
C LEU A 144 -3.37 -4.75 -8.73
N HIS A 145 -4.52 -5.25 -9.21
CA HIS A 145 -5.31 -4.54 -10.22
C HIS A 145 -5.82 -3.20 -9.63
N PRO A 146 -5.97 -2.11 -10.44
CA PRO A 146 -6.45 -0.81 -9.97
C PRO A 146 -7.66 -0.84 -9.03
N LYS A 147 -8.69 -1.63 -9.36
CA LYS A 147 -9.84 -1.80 -8.46
C LYS A 147 -9.48 -2.45 -7.11
N GLY A 148 -8.48 -3.34 -7.11
CA GLY A 148 -7.96 -3.94 -5.89
C GLY A 148 -7.22 -2.92 -5.03
N GLN A 149 -6.47 -2.02 -5.65
CA GLN A 149 -5.76 -0.95 -4.95
C GLN A 149 -6.72 0.02 -4.25
N THR A 150 -7.83 0.39 -4.91
CA THR A 150 -8.85 1.25 -4.28
C THR A 150 -9.47 0.56 -3.06
N LYS A 151 -9.83 -0.72 -3.19
CA LYS A 151 -10.40 -1.49 -2.06
C LYS A 151 -9.40 -1.66 -0.92
N LEU A 152 -8.13 -1.85 -1.25
CA LEU A 152 -7.07 -1.90 -0.25
C LEU A 152 -6.97 -0.59 0.52
N LEU A 153 -6.97 0.55 -0.17
CA LEU A 153 -6.95 1.86 0.47
C LEU A 153 -8.15 2.04 1.41
N GLU A 154 -9.36 1.70 0.96
CA GLU A 154 -10.58 1.74 1.79
C GLU A 154 -10.41 0.90 3.06
N ALA A 155 -9.86 -0.30 2.95
CA ALA A 155 -9.59 -1.19 4.07
C ALA A 155 -8.55 -0.62 5.05
N LEU A 156 -7.46 -0.07 4.53
CA LEU A 156 -6.41 0.56 5.36
C LEU A 156 -6.93 1.80 6.08
N LEU A 157 -7.79 2.58 5.44
CA LEU A 157 -8.46 3.72 6.07
C LEU A 157 -9.42 3.28 7.17
N GLU A 158 -10.12 2.16 7.01
CA GLU A 158 -10.96 1.59 8.07
C GLU A 158 -10.12 1.18 9.28
N ILE A 159 -9.03 0.43 9.06
CA ILE A 159 -8.07 0.07 10.10
C ILE A 159 -7.51 1.32 10.80
N SER A 160 -7.26 2.39 10.04
CA SER A 160 -6.66 3.62 10.58
C SER A 160 -7.55 4.39 11.55
N LYS A 161 -8.84 4.06 11.64
CA LYS A 161 -9.75 4.66 12.63
C LYS A 161 -9.40 4.26 14.07
N THR A 162 -8.82 3.09 14.26
CA THR A 162 -8.47 2.53 15.56
C THR A 162 -6.98 2.29 15.73
N LYS A 163 -6.23 2.16 14.66
CA LYS A 163 -4.80 1.82 14.64
C LYS A 163 -3.99 2.85 13.86
N GLN A 164 -2.73 3.02 14.22
CA GLN A 164 -1.84 3.89 13.45
C GLN A 164 -1.27 3.11 12.26
N VAL A 165 -1.58 3.57 11.05
CA VAL A 165 -1.12 2.97 9.79
C VAL A 165 -0.09 3.88 9.12
N PHE A 166 1.03 3.32 8.71
CA PHE A 166 2.05 3.96 7.87
C PHE A 166 2.23 3.12 6.61
N LEU A 167 2.21 3.76 5.47
CA LEU A 167 2.47 3.07 4.21
C LEU A 167 3.35 3.90 3.29
N THR A 168 4.15 3.24 2.46
CA THR A 168 4.77 3.84 1.30
C THR A 168 3.97 3.48 0.05
N THR A 169 3.91 4.36 -0.93
CA THR A 169 3.22 4.07 -2.19
C THR A 169 3.76 4.90 -3.34
N HIS A 170 3.75 4.31 -4.52
CA HIS A 170 3.91 5.00 -5.80
C HIS A 170 2.60 4.99 -6.62
N SER A 171 1.51 4.49 -6.05
CA SER A 171 0.25 4.34 -6.77
C SER A 171 -0.58 5.63 -6.82
N PRO A 172 -0.99 6.08 -8.00
CA PRO A 172 -1.92 7.18 -8.13
C PRO A 172 -3.31 6.87 -7.54
N TYR A 173 -3.66 5.59 -7.40
CA TYR A 173 -4.93 5.17 -6.83
C TYR A 173 -5.01 5.36 -5.31
N PHE A 174 -3.89 5.52 -4.63
CA PHE A 174 -3.82 5.89 -3.22
C PHE A 174 -3.86 7.40 -2.99
N LEU A 175 -3.63 8.18 -4.03
CA LEU A 175 -3.57 9.64 -3.99
C LEU A 175 -4.90 10.28 -4.42
N VAL A 176 -6.02 9.64 -4.13
CA VAL A 176 -7.36 10.16 -4.47
C VAL A 176 -7.80 11.20 -3.45
N THR A 177 -8.06 12.40 -3.92
CA THR A 177 -8.33 13.62 -3.12
C THR A 177 -9.32 13.45 -1.94
N PRO A 178 -10.48 12.75 -2.06
CA PRO A 178 -11.40 12.60 -0.94
C PRO A 178 -10.80 11.91 0.29
N HIS A 179 -9.82 11.05 0.09
CA HIS A 179 -9.17 10.30 1.16
C HIS A 179 -7.99 11.04 1.78
N LEU A 180 -7.36 11.96 1.04
CA LEU A 180 -6.15 12.66 1.48
C LEU A 180 -6.39 13.71 2.58
N ASN A 181 -7.63 14.15 2.78
CA ASN A 181 -7.94 15.16 3.81
C ASN A 181 -7.71 14.68 5.24
N ASN A 182 -7.72 13.36 5.48
CA ASN A 182 -7.57 12.73 6.81
C ASN A 182 -6.27 11.94 6.94
N VAL A 183 -5.33 12.13 6.00
CA VAL A 183 -4.08 11.38 5.93
C VAL A 183 -2.91 12.34 5.99
N GLY A 184 -1.90 12.05 6.81
CA GLY A 184 -0.60 12.72 6.73
C GLY A 184 0.13 12.27 5.47
N LEU A 185 0.46 13.20 4.58
CA LEU A 185 1.15 12.92 3.33
C LEU A 185 2.56 13.49 3.36
N PHE A 186 3.56 12.63 3.22
CA PHE A 186 4.97 12.99 3.25
C PHE A 186 5.65 12.61 1.94
N ILE A 187 6.38 13.55 1.36
CA ILE A 187 7.17 13.33 0.14
C ILE A 187 8.63 13.13 0.55
N PHE A 188 9.17 11.97 0.19
CA PHE A 188 10.59 11.65 0.39
C PHE A 188 11.36 11.97 -0.89
N ARG A 189 12.42 12.75 -0.75
CA ARG A 189 13.32 13.09 -1.87
C ARG A 189 14.75 12.73 -1.52
N LYS A 190 15.46 12.23 -2.53
CA LYS A 190 16.90 12.04 -2.45
C LYS A 190 17.60 13.25 -3.08
N ASP A 191 18.38 13.96 -2.28
CA ASP A 191 19.22 15.07 -2.71
C ASP A 191 20.69 14.70 -2.50
N GLY A 192 21.32 14.21 -3.57
CA GLY A 192 22.67 13.65 -3.51
C GLY A 192 22.77 12.46 -2.55
N ILE A 193 23.47 12.63 -1.43
CA ILE A 193 23.62 11.62 -0.36
C ILE A 193 22.63 11.80 0.79
N SER A 194 21.87 12.89 0.80
CA SER A 194 20.90 13.22 1.85
C SER A 194 19.47 12.84 1.41
N ASN A 195 18.66 12.45 2.37
CA ASN A 195 17.22 12.30 2.17
C ASN A 195 16.49 13.45 2.87
N THR A 196 15.56 14.07 2.18
CA THR A 196 14.68 15.10 2.74
C THR A 196 13.25 14.58 2.81
N VAL A 197 12.52 14.97 3.84
CA VAL A 197 11.11 14.64 4.03
C VAL A 197 10.34 15.96 4.07
N GLU A 198 9.33 16.06 3.23
CA GLU A 198 8.51 17.24 3.08
C GLU A 198 7.05 16.88 3.36
N ASP A 199 6.40 17.63 4.25
CA ASP A 199 4.97 17.49 4.50
C ASP A 199 4.19 18.18 3.37
N ALA A 200 3.55 17.37 2.52
CA ALA A 200 2.80 17.87 1.37
C ALA A 200 1.59 18.73 1.76
N SER A 201 1.14 18.68 3.03
CA SER A 201 0.03 19.49 3.52
C SER A 201 0.40 20.95 3.81
N LEU A 202 1.71 21.25 3.95
CA LEU A 202 2.19 22.60 4.32
C LEU A 202 2.28 23.53 3.12
N GLU A 203 2.58 23.01 1.93
CA GLU A 203 2.73 23.80 0.70
C GLU A 203 1.57 23.56 -0.27
N LYS A 204 0.41 24.09 0.04
CA LYS A 204 -0.79 23.96 -0.78
C LYS A 204 -0.74 24.91 -1.98
N ILE A 205 -0.89 24.40 -3.20
CA ILE A 205 -1.08 25.19 -4.41
C ILE A 205 -2.52 25.70 -4.49
N PHE A 206 -3.48 24.87 -4.07
CA PHE A 206 -4.91 25.17 -4.14
C PHE A 206 -5.58 25.16 -2.77
N PRO A 207 -6.71 25.83 -2.59
CA PRO A 207 -7.52 25.70 -1.37
C PRO A 207 -7.98 24.25 -1.08
N TRP A 208 -8.05 23.41 -2.12
CA TRP A 208 -8.46 22.01 -2.06
C TRP A 208 -7.28 21.02 -2.15
N SER A 209 -6.04 21.53 -2.10
CA SER A 209 -4.84 20.67 -2.04
C SER A 209 -4.87 19.72 -0.84
N PRO A 210 -4.21 18.55 -0.98
CA PRO A 210 -3.40 18.14 -2.12
C PRO A 210 -4.23 17.52 -3.25
N THR A 211 -3.85 17.77 -4.52
CA THR A 211 -4.44 17.10 -5.70
C THR A 211 -3.46 16.09 -6.28
N TRP A 212 -3.98 15.14 -7.06
CA TRP A 212 -3.15 14.14 -7.73
C TRP A 212 -2.10 14.77 -8.65
N GLY A 213 -2.50 15.77 -9.43
CA GLY A 213 -1.60 16.52 -10.31
C GLY A 213 -0.49 17.24 -9.53
N GLU A 214 -0.84 17.89 -8.41
CA GLU A 214 0.11 18.58 -7.53
C GLU A 214 1.14 17.60 -6.94
N ILE A 215 0.70 16.45 -6.44
CA ILE A 215 1.59 15.42 -5.86
C ILE A 215 2.54 14.89 -6.93
N ASN A 216 2.04 14.56 -8.13
CA ASN A 216 2.90 14.09 -9.23
C ASN A 216 3.98 15.10 -9.59
N PHE A 217 3.63 16.36 -9.67
CA PHE A 217 4.58 17.42 -9.99
C PHE A 217 5.60 17.63 -8.87
N LYS A 218 5.16 17.67 -7.62
CA LYS A 218 6.04 17.88 -6.46
C LYS A 218 6.92 16.67 -6.18
N ALA A 219 6.33 15.46 -6.11
CA ALA A 219 7.05 14.26 -5.73
C ALA A 219 7.93 13.70 -6.85
N TYR A 220 7.37 13.59 -8.07
CA TYR A 220 8.03 12.89 -9.18
C TYR A 220 8.58 13.83 -10.26
N LYS A 221 8.34 15.14 -10.15
CA LYS A 221 8.67 16.14 -11.19
C LYS A 221 7.99 15.86 -12.52
N LEU A 222 6.86 15.16 -12.51
CA LEU A 222 6.07 14.80 -13.68
C LEU A 222 5.01 15.90 -13.94
N PRO A 223 5.12 16.66 -15.02
CA PRO A 223 4.08 17.59 -15.42
C PRO A 223 2.88 16.81 -15.95
N THR A 224 1.68 17.12 -15.45
CA THR A 224 0.44 16.47 -15.89
C THR A 224 -0.54 17.46 -16.49
N VAL A 225 -1.35 16.99 -17.43
CA VAL A 225 -2.41 17.81 -18.05
C VAL A 225 -3.48 18.18 -17.02
N GLU A 226 -3.71 17.35 -16.03
CA GLU A 226 -4.63 17.58 -14.93
C GLU A 226 -4.20 18.81 -14.11
N LEU A 227 -2.93 18.84 -13.67
CA LEU A 227 -2.40 19.99 -12.94
C LEU A 227 -2.43 21.26 -13.77
N HIS A 228 -2.09 21.16 -15.05
CA HIS A 228 -2.16 22.31 -15.96
C HIS A 228 -3.59 22.89 -16.04
N ASN A 229 -4.59 22.02 -16.17
CA ASN A 229 -6.00 22.45 -16.21
C ASN A 229 -6.47 23.02 -14.88
N GLU A 230 -6.09 22.43 -13.76
CA GLU A 230 -6.40 22.95 -12.43
C GLU A 230 -5.81 24.34 -12.21
N LEU A 231 -4.55 24.56 -12.60
CA LEU A 231 -3.87 25.86 -12.50
C LEU A 231 -4.52 26.89 -13.40
N TYR A 232 -4.78 26.53 -14.66
CA TYR A 232 -5.42 27.43 -15.64
C TYR A 232 -6.80 27.87 -15.15
N GLY A 233 -7.64 26.91 -14.75
CA GLY A 233 -8.98 27.20 -14.20
C GLY A 233 -8.92 28.03 -12.92
N ARG A 234 -7.96 27.73 -12.02
CA ARG A 234 -7.78 28.50 -10.79
C ARG A 234 -7.38 29.95 -11.03
N LEU A 235 -6.48 30.18 -11.99
CA LEU A 235 -6.06 31.54 -12.36
C LEU A 235 -7.21 32.31 -13.01
N GLN A 236 -8.03 31.66 -13.85
CA GLN A 236 -9.24 32.26 -14.41
C GLN A 236 -10.23 32.69 -13.32
N ASP A 237 -10.50 31.77 -12.38
CA ASP A 237 -11.45 32.01 -11.29
C ASP A 237 -10.95 33.13 -10.35
N LYS A 238 -9.71 33.03 -9.87
CA LYS A 238 -9.09 34.02 -8.96
C LYS A 238 -9.14 35.44 -9.50
N ASN A 239 -9.02 35.60 -10.83
CA ASN A 239 -8.90 36.89 -11.49
C ASN A 239 -10.17 37.29 -12.25
N GLY A 240 -11.22 36.46 -12.25
CA GLY A 240 -12.48 36.74 -12.99
C GLY A 240 -12.29 36.81 -14.51
N LYS A 241 -11.35 36.03 -15.07
CA LYS A 241 -10.96 36.06 -16.49
C LYS A 241 -11.39 34.81 -17.23
N PHE A 242 -12.66 34.58 -17.38
CA PHE A 242 -13.24 33.35 -17.92
C PHE A 242 -13.16 33.19 -19.43
N SER A 243 -13.09 34.30 -20.20
CA SER A 243 -12.88 34.18 -21.64
C SER A 243 -11.40 34.02 -21.98
N GLU A 244 -11.10 33.28 -23.06
CA GLU A 244 -9.72 33.12 -23.56
C GLU A 244 -9.07 34.50 -23.80
N ARG A 245 -9.80 35.43 -24.42
CA ARG A 245 -9.29 36.77 -24.72
C ARG A 245 -8.92 37.55 -23.46
N ASP A 246 -9.79 37.55 -22.45
CA ASP A 246 -9.54 38.30 -21.22
C ASP A 246 -8.40 37.64 -20.39
N PHE A 247 -8.30 36.32 -20.42
CA PHE A 247 -7.22 35.59 -19.78
C PHE A 247 -5.88 35.90 -20.47
N GLU A 248 -5.82 35.86 -21.79
CA GLU A 248 -4.62 36.20 -22.57
C GLU A 248 -4.15 37.63 -22.32
N GLN A 249 -5.06 38.57 -22.23
CA GLN A 249 -4.70 39.95 -21.88
C GLN A 249 -4.14 40.06 -20.46
N TRP A 250 -4.76 39.34 -19.52
CA TRP A 250 -4.33 39.36 -18.14
C TRP A 250 -2.96 38.68 -17.97
N ILE A 251 -2.76 37.48 -18.53
CA ILE A 251 -1.51 36.74 -18.37
C ILE A 251 -0.33 37.48 -19.04
N ASN A 252 -0.59 38.16 -20.16
CA ASN A 252 0.42 38.99 -20.80
C ASN A 252 0.81 40.18 -19.91
N ALA A 253 -0.15 40.80 -19.21
CA ALA A 253 0.11 41.85 -18.24
C ALA A 253 0.91 41.39 -17.04
N GLN A 254 0.93 40.06 -16.73
CA GLN A 254 1.80 39.44 -15.73
C GLN A 254 3.23 39.16 -16.26
N GLY A 255 3.53 39.47 -17.51
CA GLY A 255 4.86 39.30 -18.10
C GLY A 255 5.01 38.06 -18.97
N ILE A 256 4.00 37.19 -19.05
CA ILE A 256 4.02 36.02 -19.93
C ILE A 256 3.68 36.39 -21.34
N GLN A 257 4.59 36.20 -22.28
CA GLN A 257 4.47 36.64 -23.66
C GLN A 257 3.72 35.65 -24.54
N PHE A 258 3.11 36.14 -25.62
CA PHE A 258 2.56 35.29 -26.66
C PHE A 258 3.69 34.61 -27.44
N SER A 259 3.95 33.38 -27.15
CA SER A 259 5.07 32.59 -27.73
C SER A 259 4.59 31.58 -28.78
N LYS A 260 3.30 31.34 -28.87
CA LYS A 260 2.68 30.34 -29.75
C LYS A 260 1.63 30.97 -30.68
N HIS A 261 1.25 30.22 -31.71
CA HIS A 261 0.14 30.53 -32.58
C HIS A 261 -0.87 29.40 -32.56
N TRP A 262 -2.16 29.75 -32.40
CA TRP A 262 -3.25 28.79 -32.43
C TRP A 262 -4.08 28.94 -33.69
N THR A 263 -4.26 27.85 -34.43
CA THR A 263 -5.14 27.76 -35.57
C THR A 263 -6.44 27.10 -35.16
N ARG A 264 -7.53 27.84 -35.17
CA ARG A 264 -8.87 27.35 -34.80
C ARG A 264 -9.56 26.71 -36.00
N VAL A 265 -10.22 25.57 -35.77
CA VAL A 265 -11.14 24.95 -36.72
C VAL A 265 -12.57 25.15 -36.20
N ASN A 266 -13.45 25.71 -37.05
CA ASN A 266 -14.86 25.87 -36.71
C ASN A 266 -15.60 24.53 -36.82
N SER A 267 -16.82 24.45 -36.26
CA SER A 267 -17.66 23.25 -36.34
C SER A 267 -18.07 22.85 -37.77
N ASP A 268 -18.02 23.79 -38.71
CA ASP A 268 -18.25 23.54 -40.14
C ASP A 268 -16.99 23.04 -40.89
N GLY A 269 -15.87 22.84 -40.18
CA GLY A 269 -14.59 22.44 -40.75
C GLY A 269 -13.74 23.60 -41.30
N THR A 270 -14.22 24.85 -41.26
CA THR A 270 -13.44 25.99 -41.73
C THR A 270 -12.25 26.28 -40.86
N VAL A 271 -11.06 26.32 -41.46
CA VAL A 271 -9.80 26.66 -40.79
C VAL A 271 -9.62 28.17 -40.75
N ARG A 272 -9.45 28.75 -39.57
CA ARG A 272 -9.22 30.18 -39.38
C ARG A 272 -7.74 30.55 -39.50
N GLN A 273 -7.44 31.83 -39.68
CA GLN A 273 -6.07 32.32 -39.62
C GLN A 273 -5.49 32.10 -38.23
N PRO A 274 -4.21 31.69 -38.11
CA PRO A 274 -3.51 31.57 -36.84
C PRO A 274 -3.49 32.91 -36.10
N TYR A 275 -3.67 32.87 -34.79
CA TYR A 275 -3.53 34.02 -33.90
C TYR A 275 -2.59 33.76 -32.75
N PRO A 276 -1.89 34.78 -32.24
CA PRO A 276 -0.91 34.61 -31.17
C PRO A 276 -1.60 34.30 -29.85
N VAL A 277 -1.01 33.36 -29.09
CA VAL A 277 -1.45 32.95 -27.74
C VAL A 277 -0.25 32.67 -26.84
N SER A 278 -0.47 32.73 -25.54
CA SER A 278 0.51 32.27 -24.56
C SER A 278 0.70 30.74 -24.65
N LEU A 279 1.80 30.25 -24.09
CA LEU A 279 2.05 28.81 -24.00
C LEU A 279 0.94 28.11 -23.18
N GLN A 280 0.45 28.74 -22.13
CA GLN A 280 -0.62 28.26 -21.24
C GLN A 280 -1.90 28.00 -22.02
N THR A 281 -2.35 28.98 -22.78
CA THR A 281 -3.56 28.84 -23.61
C THR A 281 -3.37 27.89 -24.79
N PHE A 282 -2.17 27.84 -25.36
CA PHE A 282 -1.84 26.89 -26.42
C PHE A 282 -2.00 25.44 -25.93
N ILE A 283 -1.43 25.11 -24.76
CA ILE A 283 -1.55 23.77 -24.16
C ILE A 283 -2.99 23.47 -23.76
N ARG A 284 -3.66 24.42 -23.10
CA ARG A 284 -5.08 24.27 -22.73
C ARG A 284 -5.95 23.97 -23.94
N ASN A 285 -5.71 24.65 -25.06
CA ASN A 285 -6.47 24.45 -26.29
C ASN A 285 -6.22 23.08 -26.90
N HIS A 286 -4.99 22.53 -26.83
CA HIS A 286 -4.72 21.15 -27.22
C HIS A 286 -5.46 20.13 -26.37
N ILE A 287 -5.52 20.34 -25.06
CA ILE A 287 -6.20 19.45 -24.13
C ILE A 287 -7.72 19.41 -24.42
N HIS A 288 -8.31 20.59 -24.70
CA HIS A 288 -9.75 20.71 -24.93
C HIS A 288 -10.19 20.46 -26.39
N HIS A 289 -9.26 20.50 -27.33
CA HIS A 289 -9.50 20.29 -28.75
C HIS A 289 -8.54 19.25 -29.35
N PRO A 290 -8.54 18.01 -28.83
CA PRO A 290 -7.62 16.97 -29.29
C PRO A 290 -7.85 16.54 -30.76
N GLU A 291 -9.03 16.87 -31.32
CA GLU A 291 -9.39 16.65 -32.72
C GLU A 291 -8.70 17.64 -33.67
N ASN A 292 -8.25 18.79 -33.18
CA ASN A 292 -7.64 19.83 -34.00
C ASN A 292 -6.21 19.47 -34.41
N ARG A 293 -6.02 19.06 -35.66
CA ARG A 293 -4.73 18.63 -36.23
C ARG A 293 -3.95 19.76 -36.94
N GLN A 294 -4.41 21.00 -36.87
CA GLN A 294 -3.77 22.15 -37.53
C GLN A 294 -2.59 22.71 -36.74
N ASN A 295 -2.45 22.32 -35.48
CA ASN A 295 -1.41 22.81 -34.57
C ASN A 295 -0.42 21.71 -34.24
N THR A 296 0.86 22.05 -34.10
CA THR A 296 1.90 21.10 -33.59
C THR A 296 1.64 20.82 -32.11
N LEU A 297 1.86 19.57 -31.69
CA LEU A 297 1.75 19.23 -30.28
C LEU A 297 2.81 19.96 -29.47
N TYR A 298 2.47 20.27 -28.22
CA TYR A 298 3.42 20.74 -27.21
C TYR A 298 4.31 19.59 -26.72
N THR A 299 5.49 19.94 -26.20
CA THR A 299 6.42 18.98 -25.58
C THR A 299 6.18 18.89 -24.07
N GLU A 300 6.74 17.85 -23.44
CA GLU A 300 6.72 17.71 -21.98
C GLU A 300 7.41 18.88 -21.27
N ASP A 301 8.53 19.37 -21.81
CA ASP A 301 9.24 20.54 -21.29
C ASP A 301 8.37 21.80 -21.37
N GLU A 302 7.61 21.99 -22.46
CA GLU A 302 6.67 23.09 -22.60
C GLU A 302 5.51 22.99 -21.59
N LEU A 303 5.00 21.78 -21.34
CA LEU A 303 3.99 21.54 -20.31
C LEU A 303 4.53 21.90 -18.92
N LYS A 304 5.75 21.45 -18.61
CA LYS A 304 6.43 21.73 -17.36
C LYS A 304 6.66 23.24 -17.18
N GLN A 305 7.19 23.92 -18.20
CA GLN A 305 7.39 25.37 -18.19
C GLN A 305 6.07 26.11 -17.92
N SER A 306 5.01 25.74 -18.61
CA SER A 306 3.69 26.35 -18.44
C SER A 306 3.15 26.17 -17.01
N ILE A 307 3.33 24.98 -16.42
CA ILE A 307 2.93 24.71 -15.03
C ILE A 307 3.74 25.59 -14.06
N GLU A 308 5.07 25.63 -14.20
CA GLU A 308 5.95 26.43 -13.33
C GLU A 308 5.62 27.93 -13.39
N GLU A 309 5.40 28.46 -14.59
CA GLU A 309 4.99 29.86 -14.79
C GLU A 309 3.62 30.15 -14.15
N MET A 310 2.64 29.26 -14.28
CA MET A 310 1.33 29.43 -13.65
C MET A 310 1.37 29.31 -12.12
N ILE A 311 2.20 28.43 -11.57
CA ILE A 311 2.42 28.34 -10.11
C ILE A 311 2.99 29.66 -9.59
N GLY A 312 3.90 30.28 -10.33
CA GLY A 312 4.48 31.57 -9.96
C GLY A 312 3.49 32.75 -9.93
N LEU A 313 2.28 32.57 -10.52
CA LEU A 313 1.20 33.59 -10.54
C LEU A 313 0.13 33.37 -9.45
N LEU A 314 0.17 32.26 -8.72
CA LEU A 314 -0.76 31.95 -7.63
C LEU A 314 -0.35 32.58 -6.30
#